data_f1a2bed364cb1a74f0f199d92871e123
#
_entry.id   f1a2bed364cb1a74f0f199d92871e123
#
_cell.length_a   1.000
_cell.length_b   1.000
_cell.length_c   1.000
_cell.angle_alpha   90.00
_cell.angle_beta   90.00
_cell.angle_gamma   90.00
#
_symmetry.space_group_name_H-M   'P 1'
#
loop_
_entity.id
_entity.type
_entity.pdbx_description
1 polymer ?
#
loop_
_entity_poly.entity_id
_entity_poly.type
_entity_poly.pdbx_seq_one_letter_code
_entity_poly.pdbx_strand_id
1 'polypeptide(L)'
;MRIAMLTNNYRPFVGGVPISVERQAEELIKLGHQVTVFAPMYGETQEEREAVLAADVSAPEQVVRYGTQKRKMDNGMVYPSFYPSEIMEAFERDEFDCIHVHHPMFVGPCALYLKRKYRLPLIYTYHTRYEDYLHYIPGLRVDEKSFVLKKKAIGLIRTKIIPTYMSWFANQCDLVLAPSAGMQKILWEYGMRSRSAVFPTGLEKSFFAMDEQKAKEIRKTYKGDKKHLFVTVSRLEKEKNYEFILRGIAKIKEEAGDDFHVMILGDGSQKGELKTKAALLGIGNLVTFVGNVKNEDVKHYVHAADLFLFASKSETQGIVLAEAMAAGTPVVAVHAVGSDDIVKDGVNGFLTEEEESRWAEKVIEAAQPEN
;
A
#
# COMPACT_ATOMS: atom_id res chain seq x y z
N MET A 1 20.11 14.29 -14.83
CA MET A 1 19.34 15.27 -14.03
C MET A 1 19.57 14.97 -12.54
N ARG A 2 19.50 15.99 -11.70
CA ARG A 2 19.54 15.90 -10.24
C ARG A 2 18.11 16.05 -9.71
N ILE A 3 17.55 14.97 -9.18
CA ILE A 3 16.12 14.86 -8.84
C ILE A 3 15.95 14.86 -7.32
N ALA A 4 15.16 15.79 -6.78
CA ALA A 4 14.78 15.82 -5.36
C ALA A 4 13.44 15.11 -5.16
N MET A 5 13.43 13.94 -4.55
CA MET A 5 12.22 13.20 -4.18
C MET A 5 11.83 13.50 -2.73
N LEU A 6 10.64 14.05 -2.50
CA LEU A 6 10.13 14.41 -1.17
C LEU A 6 9.01 13.46 -0.76
N THR A 7 9.18 12.77 0.37
CA THR A 7 8.21 11.79 0.86
C THR A 7 7.96 11.89 2.37
N ASN A 8 6.73 11.62 2.82
CA ASN A 8 6.36 11.59 4.25
C ASN A 8 6.63 10.24 4.92
N ASN A 9 6.91 9.21 4.13
CA ASN A 9 7.25 7.89 4.65
C ASN A 9 8.27 7.19 3.72
N TYR A 10 9.19 6.49 4.32
CA TYR A 10 10.24 5.76 3.63
C TYR A 10 10.71 4.61 4.52
N ARG A 11 11.61 3.73 4.04
CA ARG A 11 12.18 2.70 4.91
C ARG A 11 12.72 3.29 6.23
N PRO A 12 12.63 2.61 7.35
CA PRO A 12 12.22 1.19 7.52
C PRO A 12 10.70 0.96 7.56
N PHE A 13 9.87 1.99 7.35
CA PHE A 13 8.42 1.82 7.29
C PHE A 13 8.02 0.98 6.07
N VAL A 14 7.27 -0.11 6.30
CA VAL A 14 6.82 -1.03 5.25
C VAL A 14 5.46 -0.60 4.70
N GLY A 15 5.37 -0.43 3.39
CA GLY A 15 4.14 -0.05 2.71
C GLY A 15 4.33 0.23 1.23
N GLY A 16 3.25 0.36 0.48
CA GLY A 16 3.29 0.56 -0.98
C GLY A 16 4.01 1.84 -1.41
N VAL A 17 3.88 2.94 -0.64
CA VAL A 17 4.52 4.21 -1.00
C VAL A 17 6.04 4.15 -0.86
N PRO A 18 6.64 3.69 0.27
CA PRO A 18 8.08 3.50 0.36
C PRO A 18 8.66 2.64 -0.77
N ILE A 19 8.02 1.50 -1.07
CA ILE A 19 8.41 0.61 -2.17
C ILE A 19 8.36 1.33 -3.52
N SER A 20 7.32 2.11 -3.76
CA SER A 20 7.19 2.87 -5.01
C SER A 20 8.27 3.95 -5.15
N VAL A 21 8.57 4.68 -4.08
CA VAL A 21 9.64 5.71 -4.08
C VAL A 21 10.99 5.07 -4.34
N GLU A 22 11.30 3.98 -3.64
CA GLU A 22 12.56 3.24 -3.77
C GLU A 22 12.76 2.71 -5.20
N ARG A 23 11.77 1.99 -5.74
CA ARG A 23 11.82 1.47 -7.12
C ARG A 23 11.96 2.59 -8.16
N GLN A 24 11.27 3.70 -7.99
CA GLN A 24 11.41 4.86 -8.89
C GLN A 24 12.79 5.49 -8.79
N ALA A 25 13.36 5.63 -7.59
CA ALA A 25 14.70 6.16 -7.39
C ALA A 25 15.75 5.25 -8.06
N GLU A 26 15.68 3.94 -7.83
CA GLU A 26 16.58 2.97 -8.45
C GLU A 26 16.53 3.01 -9.99
N GLU A 27 15.34 3.02 -10.58
CA GLU A 27 15.20 3.06 -12.03
C GLU A 27 15.72 4.37 -12.64
N LEU A 28 15.50 5.50 -11.97
CA LEU A 28 16.05 6.79 -12.39
C LEU A 28 17.59 6.81 -12.31
N ILE A 29 18.17 6.17 -11.29
CA ILE A 29 19.63 6.03 -11.16
C ILE A 29 20.18 5.15 -12.28
N LYS A 30 19.54 4.01 -12.61
CA LYS A 30 19.92 3.16 -13.74
C LYS A 30 19.87 3.90 -15.08
N LEU A 31 19.00 4.89 -15.20
CA LEU A 31 18.91 5.80 -16.37
C LEU A 31 19.96 6.93 -16.35
N GLY A 32 20.87 6.94 -15.38
CA GLY A 32 21.97 7.93 -15.27
C GLY A 32 21.59 9.23 -14.58
N HIS A 33 20.48 9.26 -13.82
CA HIS A 33 20.10 10.41 -13.02
C HIS A 33 20.70 10.33 -11.61
N GLN A 34 20.88 11.47 -10.94
CA GLN A 34 21.20 11.55 -9.53
C GLN A 34 19.91 11.77 -8.75
N VAL A 35 19.64 10.92 -7.77
CA VAL A 35 18.42 11.00 -6.97
C VAL A 35 18.77 11.24 -5.50
N THR A 36 18.15 12.28 -4.92
CA THR A 36 18.17 12.52 -3.49
C THR A 36 16.77 12.35 -2.93
N VAL A 37 16.59 11.38 -2.03
CA VAL A 37 15.32 11.13 -1.35
C VAL A 37 15.33 11.86 -0.01
N PHE A 38 14.42 12.81 0.16
CA PHE A 38 14.15 13.48 1.43
C PHE A 38 13.07 12.71 2.18
N ALA A 39 13.45 12.08 3.28
CA ALA A 39 12.61 11.17 4.03
C ALA A 39 12.59 11.50 5.54
N PRO A 40 11.50 11.19 6.26
CA PRO A 40 11.45 11.42 7.70
C PRO A 40 12.43 10.53 8.45
N MET A 41 12.96 11.03 9.56
CA MET A 41 13.77 10.24 10.49
C MET A 41 12.85 9.30 11.29
N TYR A 42 13.20 8.03 11.35
CA TYR A 42 12.59 7.02 12.21
C TYR A 42 13.53 6.68 13.37
N GLY A 43 12.97 6.11 14.43
CA GLY A 43 13.69 5.71 15.63
C GLY A 43 13.43 6.64 16.82
N GLU A 44 13.14 6.03 17.96
CA GLU A 44 12.92 6.74 19.24
C GLU A 44 14.26 6.90 19.98
N THR A 45 15.08 5.84 19.92
CA THR A 45 16.42 5.83 20.52
C THR A 45 17.51 6.28 19.55
N GLN A 46 18.64 6.63 20.08
CA GLN A 46 19.81 6.99 19.27
C GLN A 46 20.29 5.79 18.44
N GLU A 47 20.30 4.59 19.03
CA GLU A 47 20.68 3.33 18.38
C GLU A 47 19.78 3.01 17.16
N GLU A 48 18.47 3.16 17.32
CA GLU A 48 17.51 2.96 16.22
C GLU A 48 17.76 3.96 15.08
N ARG A 49 18.06 5.22 15.39
CA ARG A 49 18.38 6.24 14.38
C ARG A 49 19.68 5.95 13.65
N GLU A 50 20.70 5.52 14.37
CA GLU A 50 21.98 5.11 13.79
C GLU A 50 21.81 3.91 12.86
N ALA A 51 20.96 2.94 13.22
CA ALA A 51 20.62 1.80 12.36
C ALA A 51 19.93 2.25 11.06
N VAL A 52 19.01 3.23 11.12
CA VAL A 52 18.36 3.81 9.93
C VAL A 52 19.39 4.50 9.03
N LEU A 53 20.27 5.30 9.60
CA LEU A 53 21.32 5.99 8.83
C LEU A 53 22.34 5.02 8.22
N ALA A 54 22.70 3.96 8.94
CA ALA A 54 23.60 2.92 8.42
C ALA A 54 22.97 2.18 7.21
N ALA A 55 21.67 1.92 7.26
CA ALA A 55 20.97 1.33 6.14
C ALA A 55 20.91 2.26 4.91
N ASP A 56 20.83 3.57 5.11
CA ASP A 56 20.82 4.56 4.03
C ASP A 56 22.17 4.66 3.30
N VAL A 57 23.28 4.43 3.99
CA VAL A 57 24.64 4.44 3.37
C VAL A 57 24.79 3.37 2.29
N SER A 58 24.10 2.24 2.43
CA SER A 58 24.15 1.14 1.46
C SER A 58 23.19 1.29 0.28
N ALA A 59 22.36 2.33 0.29
CA ALA A 59 21.39 2.58 -0.76
C ALA A 59 22.00 3.17 -2.03
N PRO A 60 21.45 2.88 -3.21
CA PRO A 60 21.92 3.48 -4.46
C PRO A 60 21.58 4.97 -4.56
N GLU A 61 20.49 5.44 -3.96
CA GLU A 61 20.12 6.85 -3.88
C GLU A 61 20.71 7.53 -2.65
N GLN A 62 20.95 8.83 -2.75
CA GLN A 62 21.26 9.63 -1.59
C GLN A 62 20.02 9.83 -0.74
N VAL A 63 20.09 9.56 0.57
CA VAL A 63 18.97 9.80 1.49
C VAL A 63 19.33 10.93 2.46
N VAL A 64 18.45 11.93 2.52
CA VAL A 64 18.55 13.04 3.50
C VAL A 64 17.39 12.87 4.47
N ARG A 65 17.72 12.55 5.74
CA ARG A 65 16.72 12.39 6.81
C ARG A 65 16.40 13.72 7.45
N TYR A 66 15.11 14.05 7.51
CA TYR A 66 14.64 15.28 8.13
C TYR A 66 13.86 15.01 9.43
N GLY A 67 13.78 16.03 10.28
CA GLY A 67 13.19 15.96 11.61
C GLY A 67 11.69 15.65 11.59
N THR A 68 11.24 14.91 12.60
CA THR A 68 9.85 14.50 12.81
C THR A 68 9.34 14.91 14.18
N GLN A 69 8.02 15.00 14.33
CA GLN A 69 7.40 15.22 15.62
C GLN A 69 7.57 13.98 16.51
N LYS A 70 7.64 14.17 17.84
CA LYS A 70 7.78 13.07 18.80
C LYS A 70 6.61 12.09 18.81
N ARG A 71 5.44 12.48 18.27
CA ARG A 71 4.23 11.65 18.22
C ARG A 71 4.21 10.81 16.95
N LYS A 72 3.78 9.54 17.08
CA LYS A 72 3.51 8.64 15.94
C LYS A 72 2.02 8.52 15.69
N MET A 73 1.65 8.18 14.46
CA MET A 73 0.31 7.74 14.10
C MET A 73 0.08 6.31 14.60
N ASP A 74 -1.18 5.90 14.74
CA ASP A 74 -1.52 4.57 15.26
C ASP A 74 -0.99 3.41 14.40
N ASN A 75 -0.72 3.67 13.11
CA ASN A 75 -0.14 2.71 12.17
C ASN A 75 1.40 2.72 12.13
N GLY A 76 2.05 3.39 13.09
CA GLY A 76 3.51 3.48 13.17
C GLY A 76 4.17 4.54 12.29
N MET A 77 3.41 5.26 11.47
CA MET A 77 3.92 6.40 10.70
C MET A 77 4.29 7.56 11.63
N VAL A 78 5.34 8.27 11.29
CA VAL A 78 5.76 9.49 11.98
C VAL A 78 5.06 10.72 11.41
N TYR A 79 4.91 11.78 12.21
CA TYR A 79 4.43 13.07 11.72
C TYR A 79 5.63 13.90 11.22
N PRO A 80 5.74 14.14 9.91
CA PRO A 80 6.80 14.98 9.35
C PRO A 80 6.66 16.44 9.78
N SER A 81 7.77 17.16 9.79
CA SER A 81 7.76 18.63 9.86
C SER A 81 7.28 19.24 8.54
N PHE A 82 6.63 20.41 8.59
CA PHE A 82 6.09 21.06 7.38
C PHE A 82 7.17 21.71 6.50
N TYR A 83 8.19 22.30 7.11
CA TYR A 83 9.32 22.96 6.44
C TYR A 83 10.62 22.51 7.12
N PRO A 84 11.07 21.27 6.87
CA PRO A 84 12.28 20.76 7.49
C PRO A 84 13.51 21.57 7.08
N SER A 85 14.36 21.96 8.06
CA SER A 85 15.58 22.70 7.81
C SER A 85 16.55 21.93 6.91
N GLU A 86 16.61 20.61 7.11
CA GLU A 86 17.50 19.71 6.35
C GLU A 86 17.19 19.72 4.85
N ILE A 87 15.92 19.85 4.47
CA ILE A 87 15.52 20.02 3.06
C ILE A 87 15.95 21.39 2.56
N MET A 88 15.72 22.43 3.36
CA MET A 88 16.07 23.80 2.96
C MET A 88 17.59 23.97 2.78
N GLU A 89 18.39 23.44 3.71
CA GLU A 89 19.86 23.45 3.66
C GLU A 89 20.40 22.68 2.45
N ALA A 90 19.80 21.51 2.13
CA ALA A 90 20.20 20.75 0.96
C ALA A 90 19.93 21.52 -0.35
N PHE A 91 18.80 22.23 -0.47
CA PHE A 91 18.50 23.06 -1.64
C PHE A 91 19.33 24.36 -1.71
N GLU A 92 19.93 24.79 -0.62
CA GLU A 92 20.89 25.91 -0.62
C GLU A 92 22.31 25.45 -1.01
N ARG A 93 22.66 24.21 -0.68
CA ARG A 93 23.97 23.63 -0.96
C ARG A 93 24.05 22.99 -2.34
N ASP A 94 22.98 22.29 -2.74
CA ASP A 94 22.94 21.46 -3.94
C ASP A 94 21.99 22.06 -4.98
N GLU A 95 22.33 21.90 -6.26
CA GLU A 95 21.44 22.26 -7.36
C GLU A 95 20.58 21.07 -7.74
N PHE A 96 19.27 21.27 -7.92
CA PHE A 96 18.32 20.28 -8.42
C PHE A 96 17.71 20.74 -9.76
N ASP A 97 17.38 19.77 -10.62
CA ASP A 97 16.74 20.03 -11.90
C ASP A 97 15.21 19.91 -11.81
N CYS A 98 14.69 19.10 -10.89
CA CYS A 98 13.28 18.97 -10.62
C CYS A 98 12.99 18.46 -9.21
N ILE A 99 11.74 18.69 -8.79
CA ILE A 99 11.19 18.19 -7.52
C ILE A 99 10.14 17.15 -7.85
N HIS A 100 10.22 15.98 -7.23
CA HIS A 100 9.21 14.94 -7.28
C HIS A 100 8.64 14.71 -5.88
N VAL A 101 7.40 15.15 -5.66
CA VAL A 101 6.73 15.00 -4.36
C VAL A 101 5.75 13.82 -4.38
N HIS A 102 5.80 13.01 -3.32
CA HIS A 102 4.97 11.81 -3.18
C HIS A 102 3.80 12.00 -2.21
N HIS A 103 3.74 13.14 -1.52
CA HIS A 103 2.68 13.45 -0.57
C HIS A 103 2.30 14.94 -0.65
N PRO A 104 1.02 15.27 -0.79
CA PRO A 104 0.56 16.65 -0.87
C PRO A 104 0.49 17.34 0.49
N MET A 105 0.40 16.56 1.58
CA MET A 105 0.40 17.05 2.97
C MET A 105 1.82 17.06 3.54
N PHE A 106 2.09 17.83 4.58
CA PHE A 106 3.39 17.99 5.25
C PHE A 106 4.48 18.49 4.29
N VAL A 107 5.20 17.60 3.59
CA VAL A 107 6.25 18.01 2.64
C VAL A 107 5.69 18.66 1.36
N GLY A 108 4.40 18.51 1.07
CA GLY A 108 3.78 19.13 -0.09
C GLY A 108 3.87 20.67 -0.10
N PRO A 109 3.48 21.39 0.97
CA PRO A 109 3.70 22.84 1.09
C PRO A 109 5.16 23.25 0.93
N CYS A 110 6.11 22.46 1.47
CA CYS A 110 7.55 22.68 1.28
C CYS A 110 7.93 22.57 -0.20
N ALA A 111 7.46 21.53 -0.89
CA ALA A 111 7.68 21.34 -2.34
C ALA A 111 7.16 22.53 -3.16
N LEU A 112 5.98 23.05 -2.86
CA LEU A 112 5.43 24.24 -3.51
C LEU A 112 6.25 25.50 -3.26
N TYR A 113 6.77 25.66 -2.06
CA TYR A 113 7.67 26.77 -1.74
C TYR A 113 8.97 26.65 -2.54
N LEU A 114 9.62 25.47 -2.54
CA LEU A 114 10.86 25.21 -3.27
C LEU A 114 10.68 25.40 -4.79
N LYS A 115 9.58 24.88 -5.36
CA LYS A 115 9.19 25.12 -6.75
C LYS A 115 9.27 26.62 -7.10
N ARG A 116 8.68 27.46 -6.26
CA ARG A 116 8.62 28.92 -6.50
C ARG A 116 9.98 29.59 -6.27
N LYS A 117 10.68 29.25 -5.17
CA LYS A 117 11.96 29.85 -4.80
C LYS A 117 13.03 29.56 -5.87
N TYR A 118 13.11 28.31 -6.32
CA TYR A 118 14.16 27.87 -7.24
C TYR A 118 13.69 27.74 -8.71
N ARG A 119 12.43 28.03 -8.99
CA ARG A 119 11.80 27.93 -10.33
C ARG A 119 11.95 26.55 -10.97
N LEU A 120 11.82 25.50 -10.18
CA LEU A 120 11.96 24.12 -10.60
C LEU A 120 10.61 23.53 -11.02
N PRO A 121 10.58 22.61 -12.00
CA PRO A 121 9.39 21.81 -12.28
C PRO A 121 9.05 20.92 -11.10
N LEU A 122 7.75 20.79 -10.81
CA LEU A 122 7.21 19.97 -9.74
C LEU A 122 6.38 18.83 -10.31
N ILE A 123 6.81 17.60 -10.04
CA ILE A 123 6.09 16.37 -10.35
C ILE A 123 5.43 15.88 -9.06
N TYR A 124 4.19 15.40 -9.16
CA TYR A 124 3.46 14.81 -8.03
C TYR A 124 2.99 13.41 -8.37
N THR A 125 3.31 12.40 -7.54
CA THR A 125 2.69 11.08 -7.63
C THR A 125 1.61 10.92 -6.58
N TYR A 126 0.38 10.64 -7.03
CA TYR A 126 -0.80 10.47 -6.20
C TYR A 126 -0.91 9.02 -5.68
N HIS A 127 -0.28 8.73 -4.56
CA HIS A 127 -0.22 7.37 -4.00
C HIS A 127 -1.41 6.97 -3.13
N THR A 128 -2.09 7.93 -2.52
CA THR A 128 -2.97 7.64 -1.37
C THR A 128 -4.31 8.36 -1.50
N ARG A 129 -5.38 7.60 -1.34
CA ARG A 129 -6.74 8.10 -1.17
C ARG A 129 -6.93 8.56 0.28
N TYR A 130 -6.53 9.80 0.57
CA TYR A 130 -6.54 10.32 1.95
C TYR A 130 -7.92 10.32 2.60
N GLU A 131 -8.99 10.38 1.82
CA GLU A 131 -10.38 10.27 2.28
C GLU A 131 -10.69 8.93 2.95
N ASP A 132 -9.95 7.87 2.64
CA ASP A 132 -10.13 6.55 3.25
C ASP A 132 -9.27 6.36 4.52
N TYR A 133 -8.33 7.29 4.79
CA TYR A 133 -7.37 7.21 5.90
C TYR A 133 -7.67 8.15 7.08
N LEU A 134 -8.83 8.80 7.10
CA LEU A 134 -9.24 9.71 8.18
C LEU A 134 -9.26 9.07 9.57
N HIS A 135 -9.48 7.76 9.64
CA HIS A 135 -9.54 7.02 10.89
C HIS A 135 -8.18 6.93 11.62
N TYR A 136 -7.05 7.21 10.93
CA TYR A 136 -5.73 7.32 11.55
C TYR A 136 -5.48 8.68 12.21
N ILE A 137 -6.31 9.67 11.93
CA ILE A 137 -6.15 11.01 12.51
C ILE A 137 -6.92 11.07 13.82
N PRO A 138 -6.27 11.32 14.97
CA PRO A 138 -6.95 11.47 16.25
C PRO A 138 -8.07 12.51 16.18
N GLY A 139 -9.25 12.17 16.69
CA GLY A 139 -10.44 13.02 16.64
C GLY A 139 -11.31 12.89 15.38
N LEU A 140 -10.79 12.35 14.27
CA LEU A 140 -11.57 12.11 13.06
C LEU A 140 -12.10 10.67 12.94
N ARG A 141 -11.85 9.81 13.93
CA ARG A 141 -12.47 8.48 14.00
C ARG A 141 -13.98 8.60 14.17
N VAL A 142 -14.69 7.81 13.37
CA VAL A 142 -16.14 7.62 13.47
C VAL A 142 -16.40 6.16 13.80
N ASP A 143 -17.16 5.95 14.86
CA ASP A 143 -17.70 4.67 15.29
C ASP A 143 -19.23 4.70 15.33
N GLU A 144 -19.87 3.59 15.66
CA GLU A 144 -21.32 3.49 15.75
C GLU A 144 -21.90 4.44 16.82
N LYS A 145 -21.14 4.70 17.90
CA LYS A 145 -21.51 5.58 19.03
C LYS A 145 -21.27 7.07 18.77
N SER A 146 -20.61 7.41 17.64
CA SER A 146 -20.32 8.81 17.32
C SER A 146 -21.59 9.61 17.05
N PHE A 147 -21.65 10.85 17.60
CA PHE A 147 -22.77 11.76 17.39
C PHE A 147 -23.02 12.03 15.89
N VAL A 148 -24.30 12.15 15.52
CA VAL A 148 -24.72 12.40 14.12
C VAL A 148 -24.02 13.63 13.52
N LEU A 149 -23.84 14.70 14.32
CA LEU A 149 -23.14 15.90 13.87
C LEU A 149 -21.67 15.62 13.53
N LYS A 150 -20.97 14.81 14.34
CA LYS A 150 -19.59 14.37 14.06
C LYS A 150 -19.53 13.55 12.78
N LYS A 151 -20.45 12.60 12.59
CA LYS A 151 -20.54 11.78 11.35
C LYS A 151 -20.74 12.66 10.11
N LYS A 152 -21.63 13.65 10.18
CA LYS A 152 -21.87 14.63 9.10
C LYS A 152 -20.62 15.49 8.81
N ALA A 153 -19.95 16.01 9.84
CA ALA A 153 -18.77 16.84 9.71
C ALA A 153 -17.61 16.05 9.05
N ILE A 154 -17.38 14.82 9.51
CA ILE A 154 -16.34 13.94 8.92
C ILE A 154 -16.72 13.50 7.50
N GLY A 155 -18.00 13.25 7.25
CA GLY A 155 -18.51 13.04 5.88
C GLY A 155 -18.20 14.21 4.94
N LEU A 156 -18.38 15.46 5.40
CA LEU A 156 -18.02 16.66 4.64
C LEU A 156 -16.51 16.76 4.38
N ILE A 157 -15.70 16.46 5.40
CA ILE A 157 -14.23 16.42 5.24
C ILE A 157 -13.85 15.41 4.17
N ARG A 158 -14.40 14.19 4.26
CA ARG A 158 -14.12 13.08 3.33
C ARG A 158 -14.55 13.40 1.90
N THR A 159 -15.75 13.96 1.69
CA THR A 159 -16.36 14.10 0.36
C THR A 159 -16.12 15.45 -0.29
N LYS A 160 -15.67 16.47 0.44
CA LYS A 160 -15.46 17.82 -0.09
C LYS A 160 -14.08 18.39 0.24
N ILE A 161 -13.69 18.43 1.52
CA ILE A 161 -12.46 19.14 1.91
C ILE A 161 -11.23 18.44 1.35
N ILE A 162 -11.10 17.11 1.55
CA ILE A 162 -9.96 16.36 1.03
C ILE A 162 -9.92 16.38 -0.50
N PRO A 163 -10.97 16.03 -1.24
CA PRO A 163 -10.97 16.12 -2.70
C PRO A 163 -10.59 17.50 -3.23
N THR A 164 -11.14 18.56 -2.62
CA THR A 164 -10.80 19.95 -3.00
C THR A 164 -9.32 20.26 -2.77
N TYR A 165 -8.76 19.86 -1.63
CA TYR A 165 -7.34 20.06 -1.36
C TYR A 165 -6.45 19.24 -2.31
N MET A 166 -6.81 17.98 -2.59
CA MET A 166 -6.07 17.12 -3.51
C MET A 166 -6.02 17.73 -4.92
N SER A 167 -7.16 18.14 -5.45
CA SER A 167 -7.22 18.77 -6.77
C SER A 167 -6.51 20.13 -6.81
N TRP A 168 -6.64 20.93 -5.75
CA TRP A 168 -5.92 22.20 -5.65
C TRP A 168 -4.40 21.98 -5.67
N PHE A 169 -3.89 21.03 -4.88
CA PHE A 169 -2.46 20.71 -4.86
C PHE A 169 -1.99 20.17 -6.20
N ALA A 170 -2.71 19.21 -6.77
CA ALA A 170 -2.42 18.64 -8.08
C ALA A 170 -2.34 19.75 -9.17
N ASN A 171 -3.24 20.75 -9.12
CA ASN A 171 -3.26 21.87 -10.04
C ASN A 171 -2.09 22.87 -9.87
N GLN A 172 -1.29 22.76 -8.81
CA GLN A 172 -0.04 23.51 -8.64
C GLN A 172 1.18 22.78 -9.25
N CYS A 173 1.02 21.50 -9.62
CA CYS A 173 2.09 20.67 -10.16
C CYS A 173 2.15 20.76 -11.68
N ASP A 174 3.34 20.62 -12.28
CA ASP A 174 3.55 20.66 -13.72
C ASP A 174 3.18 19.33 -14.38
N LEU A 175 3.32 18.24 -13.61
CA LEU A 175 2.90 16.89 -14.00
C LEU A 175 2.39 16.12 -12.78
N VAL A 176 1.29 15.40 -12.97
CA VAL A 176 0.73 14.50 -11.97
C VAL A 176 0.81 13.06 -12.48
N LEU A 177 1.41 12.18 -11.70
CA LEU A 177 1.49 10.76 -11.98
C LEU A 177 0.46 10.02 -11.12
N ALA A 178 -0.38 9.23 -11.76
CA ALA A 178 -1.34 8.37 -11.09
C ALA A 178 -0.92 6.90 -11.24
N PRO A 179 -0.97 6.08 -10.19
CA PRO A 179 -0.53 4.69 -10.25
C PRO A 179 -1.46 3.80 -11.09
N SER A 180 -2.67 4.26 -11.38
CA SER A 180 -3.65 3.56 -12.21
C SER A 180 -4.59 4.52 -12.92
N ALA A 181 -5.31 4.02 -13.93
CA ALA A 181 -6.28 4.82 -14.67
C ALA A 181 -7.47 5.24 -13.78
N GLY A 182 -7.91 4.35 -12.89
CA GLY A 182 -8.94 4.66 -11.91
C GLY A 182 -8.55 5.80 -10.97
N MET A 183 -7.30 5.82 -10.51
CA MET A 183 -6.78 6.91 -9.67
C MET A 183 -6.67 8.23 -10.45
N GLN A 184 -6.27 8.20 -11.70
CA GLN A 184 -6.26 9.39 -12.56
C GLN A 184 -7.67 9.95 -12.75
N LYS A 185 -8.65 9.08 -13.00
CA LYS A 185 -10.06 9.45 -13.13
C LYS A 185 -10.59 10.11 -11.86
N ILE A 186 -10.30 9.57 -10.70
CA ILE A 186 -10.68 10.16 -9.39
C ILE A 186 -10.13 11.59 -9.25
N LEU A 187 -8.88 11.84 -9.61
CA LEU A 187 -8.32 13.21 -9.57
C LEU A 187 -9.03 14.16 -10.52
N TRP A 188 -9.42 13.71 -11.72
CA TRP A 188 -10.22 14.52 -12.64
C TRP A 188 -11.62 14.83 -12.08
N GLU A 189 -12.26 13.85 -11.45
CA GLU A 189 -13.54 14.04 -10.77
C GLU A 189 -13.43 15.03 -9.58
N TYR A 190 -12.26 15.08 -8.93
CA TYR A 190 -11.97 16.10 -7.90
C TYR A 190 -11.70 17.49 -8.47
N GLY A 191 -11.53 17.62 -9.78
CA GLY A 191 -11.30 18.90 -10.46
C GLY A 191 -9.85 19.17 -10.82
N MET A 192 -9.00 18.14 -10.91
CA MET A 192 -7.65 18.27 -11.44
C MET A 192 -7.70 18.62 -12.94
N ARG A 193 -6.86 19.56 -13.35
CA ARG A 193 -6.71 20.04 -14.74
C ARG A 193 -5.26 20.01 -15.23
N SER A 194 -4.29 19.78 -14.32
CA SER A 194 -2.89 19.65 -14.67
C SER A 194 -2.64 18.47 -15.60
N ARG A 195 -1.54 18.53 -16.35
CA ARG A 195 -1.08 17.38 -17.14
C ARG A 195 -0.92 16.17 -16.23
N SER A 196 -1.39 15.02 -16.69
CA SER A 196 -1.29 13.79 -15.92
C SER A 196 -1.00 12.60 -16.81
N ALA A 197 -0.35 11.60 -16.24
CA ALA A 197 -0.07 10.33 -16.87
C ALA A 197 -0.34 9.18 -15.89
N VAL A 198 -0.75 8.04 -16.40
CA VAL A 198 -0.77 6.77 -15.64
C VAL A 198 0.66 6.25 -15.60
N PHE A 199 1.18 6.10 -14.39
CA PHE A 199 2.54 5.65 -14.13
C PHE A 199 2.54 4.63 -12.98
N PRO A 200 2.28 3.36 -13.28
CA PRO A 200 2.26 2.31 -12.26
C PRO A 200 3.66 2.02 -11.73
N THR A 201 3.74 1.64 -10.47
CA THR A 201 4.96 1.08 -9.88
C THR A 201 5.22 -0.29 -10.53
N GLY A 202 6.41 -0.47 -11.08
CA GLY A 202 6.83 -1.73 -11.69
C GLY A 202 7.02 -2.85 -10.67
N LEU A 203 7.06 -4.07 -11.15
CA LEU A 203 7.45 -5.24 -10.36
C LEU A 203 8.95 -5.49 -10.47
N GLU A 204 9.57 -5.94 -9.39
CA GLU A 204 10.93 -6.42 -9.43
C GLU A 204 11.03 -7.72 -10.23
N LYS A 205 12.11 -7.86 -11.01
CA LYS A 205 12.37 -9.10 -11.77
C LYS A 205 12.44 -10.33 -10.87
N SER A 206 12.80 -10.15 -9.62
CA SER A 206 12.85 -11.21 -8.61
C SER A 206 11.49 -11.89 -8.38
N PHE A 207 10.37 -11.20 -8.61
CA PHE A 207 9.03 -11.79 -8.51
C PHE A 207 8.72 -12.82 -9.60
N PHE A 208 9.47 -12.83 -10.68
CA PHE A 208 9.35 -13.85 -11.75
C PHE A 208 10.34 -15.02 -11.57
N ALA A 209 11.19 -14.97 -10.55
CA ALA A 209 12.17 -16.02 -10.25
C ALA A 209 11.77 -16.73 -8.95
N MET A 210 11.11 -17.88 -9.08
CA MET A 210 10.63 -18.68 -7.96
C MET A 210 11.65 -19.71 -7.51
N ASP A 211 11.76 -19.91 -6.21
CA ASP A 211 12.42 -21.07 -5.62
C ASP A 211 11.37 -22.14 -5.36
N GLU A 212 11.29 -23.09 -6.28
CA GLU A 212 10.33 -24.20 -6.23
C GLU A 212 10.46 -25.06 -4.98
N GLN A 213 11.69 -25.26 -4.49
CA GLN A 213 11.92 -26.05 -3.30
C GLN A 213 11.36 -25.35 -2.05
N LYS A 214 11.63 -24.05 -1.94
CA LYS A 214 11.12 -23.22 -0.86
C LYS A 214 9.58 -23.14 -0.87
N ALA A 215 8.99 -22.97 -2.04
CA ALA A 215 7.53 -22.97 -2.18
C ALA A 215 6.90 -24.31 -1.78
N LYS A 216 7.53 -25.45 -2.17
CA LYS A 216 7.08 -26.80 -1.76
C LYS A 216 7.16 -27.01 -0.25
N GLU A 217 8.20 -26.51 0.40
CA GLU A 217 8.34 -26.58 1.88
C GLU A 217 7.26 -25.75 2.60
N ILE A 218 7.00 -24.53 2.12
CA ILE A 218 5.92 -23.67 2.61
C ILE A 218 4.58 -24.37 2.42
N ARG A 219 4.31 -24.88 1.21
CA ARG A 219 3.06 -25.59 0.92
C ARG A 219 2.87 -26.80 1.84
N LYS A 220 3.90 -27.63 2.02
CA LYS A 220 3.86 -28.77 2.93
C LYS A 220 3.55 -28.36 4.36
N THR A 221 4.17 -27.27 4.83
CA THR A 221 4.02 -26.77 6.20
C THR A 221 2.60 -26.28 6.49
N TYR A 222 2.01 -25.51 5.57
CA TYR A 222 0.74 -24.83 5.83
C TYR A 222 -0.48 -25.56 5.25
N LYS A 223 -0.34 -26.24 4.13
CA LYS A 223 -1.44 -26.99 3.53
C LYS A 223 -1.77 -28.26 4.34
N GLY A 224 -0.74 -28.97 4.84
CA GLY A 224 -0.90 -30.28 5.48
C GLY A 224 -1.64 -31.24 4.53
N ASP A 225 -2.64 -31.96 5.05
CA ASP A 225 -3.46 -32.92 4.29
C ASP A 225 -4.63 -32.27 3.54
N LYS A 226 -4.82 -30.95 3.66
CA LYS A 226 -5.89 -30.22 2.99
C LYS A 226 -5.73 -30.21 1.46
N LYS A 227 -6.83 -30.13 0.73
CA LYS A 227 -6.83 -30.08 -0.75
C LYS A 227 -6.29 -28.77 -1.27
N HIS A 228 -6.70 -27.65 -0.66
CA HIS A 228 -6.36 -26.30 -1.12
C HIS A 228 -5.59 -25.49 -0.10
N LEU A 229 -4.71 -24.62 -0.58
CA LEU A 229 -4.00 -23.62 0.19
C LEU A 229 -4.23 -22.24 -0.41
N PHE A 230 -4.79 -21.32 0.37
CA PHE A 230 -5.02 -19.94 -0.05
C PHE A 230 -4.10 -18.99 0.70
N VAL A 231 -3.85 -17.82 0.13
CA VAL A 231 -2.99 -16.80 0.73
C VAL A 231 -3.59 -15.42 0.60
N THR A 232 -3.33 -14.57 1.57
CA THR A 232 -3.56 -13.12 1.48
C THR A 232 -2.40 -12.38 2.12
N VAL A 233 -1.99 -11.26 1.52
CA VAL A 233 -0.81 -10.51 1.94
C VAL A 233 -1.15 -9.03 2.03
N SER A 234 -1.15 -8.46 3.23
CA SER A 234 -1.16 -7.01 3.45
C SER A 234 -0.95 -6.68 4.93
N ARG A 235 -0.85 -5.39 5.26
CA ARG A 235 -0.97 -4.95 6.65
C ARG A 235 -2.34 -5.30 7.20
N LEU A 236 -2.41 -5.74 8.46
CA LEU A 236 -3.67 -6.09 9.13
C LEU A 236 -4.35 -4.81 9.68
N GLU A 237 -4.85 -3.99 8.78
CA GLU A 237 -5.48 -2.70 9.06
C GLU A 237 -6.90 -2.66 8.50
N LYS A 238 -7.72 -1.75 9.03
CA LYS A 238 -9.16 -1.69 8.76
C LYS A 238 -9.49 -1.56 7.25
N GLU A 239 -8.70 -0.78 6.52
CA GLU A 239 -8.91 -0.55 5.08
C GLU A 239 -8.63 -1.78 4.23
N LYS A 240 -7.96 -2.81 4.78
CA LYS A 240 -7.67 -4.07 4.08
C LYS A 240 -8.81 -5.08 4.15
N ASN A 241 -9.85 -4.77 4.92
CA ASN A 241 -11.13 -5.49 4.95
C ASN A 241 -11.00 -6.99 5.32
N TYR A 242 -10.09 -7.32 6.25
CA TYR A 242 -9.90 -8.70 6.68
C TYR A 242 -11.13 -9.30 7.36
N GLU A 243 -11.98 -8.48 7.99
CA GLU A 243 -13.23 -8.98 8.55
C GLU A 243 -14.14 -9.62 7.49
N PHE A 244 -14.21 -9.01 6.30
CA PHE A 244 -14.93 -9.57 5.16
C PHE A 244 -14.29 -10.89 4.71
N ILE A 245 -12.95 -10.93 4.56
CA ILE A 245 -12.23 -12.15 4.19
C ILE A 245 -12.55 -13.29 5.17
N LEU A 246 -12.52 -13.02 6.49
CA LEU A 246 -12.83 -14.04 7.50
C LEU A 246 -14.28 -14.54 7.42
N ARG A 247 -15.26 -13.65 7.18
CA ARG A 247 -16.65 -14.05 6.96
C ARG A 247 -16.81 -14.86 5.66
N GLY A 248 -16.13 -14.46 4.60
CA GLY A 248 -16.08 -15.22 3.34
C GLY A 248 -15.46 -16.61 3.53
N ILE A 249 -14.38 -16.73 4.30
CA ILE A 249 -13.78 -18.05 4.65
C ILE A 249 -14.77 -18.92 5.43
N ALA A 250 -15.52 -18.34 6.37
CA ALA A 250 -16.56 -19.06 7.09
C ALA A 250 -17.66 -19.55 6.12
N LYS A 251 -17.99 -18.74 5.11
CA LYS A 251 -18.97 -19.10 4.08
C LYS A 251 -18.46 -20.22 3.16
N ILE A 252 -17.19 -20.20 2.75
CA ILE A 252 -16.56 -21.31 2.01
C ILE A 252 -16.65 -22.61 2.82
N LYS A 253 -16.37 -22.56 4.14
CA LYS A 253 -16.49 -23.72 5.01
C LYS A 253 -17.93 -24.25 5.06
N GLU A 254 -18.91 -23.38 5.13
CA GLU A 254 -20.34 -23.74 5.13
C GLU A 254 -20.76 -24.44 3.82
N GLU A 255 -20.30 -23.94 2.67
CA GLU A 255 -20.75 -24.38 1.34
C GLU A 255 -19.94 -25.54 0.75
N ALA A 256 -18.62 -25.60 1.01
CA ALA A 256 -17.70 -26.57 0.40
C ALA A 256 -16.92 -27.43 1.43
N GLY A 257 -17.19 -27.27 2.71
CA GLY A 257 -16.46 -27.97 3.76
C GLY A 257 -15.13 -27.31 4.13
N ASP A 258 -14.31 -28.04 4.88
CA ASP A 258 -13.10 -27.48 5.49
C ASP A 258 -11.78 -28.02 4.88
N ASP A 259 -11.83 -28.55 3.64
CA ASP A 259 -10.65 -29.14 2.98
C ASP A 259 -9.72 -28.07 2.34
N PHE A 260 -9.49 -27.01 3.08
CA PHE A 260 -8.60 -25.91 2.69
C PHE A 260 -7.90 -25.29 3.91
N HIS A 261 -6.82 -24.54 3.65
CA HIS A 261 -6.13 -23.73 4.65
C HIS A 261 -5.80 -22.35 4.09
N VAL A 262 -5.80 -21.32 4.95
CA VAL A 262 -5.54 -19.93 4.54
C VAL A 262 -4.35 -19.37 5.32
N MET A 263 -3.35 -18.91 4.60
CA MET A 263 -2.22 -18.15 5.15
C MET A 263 -2.53 -16.64 5.09
N ILE A 264 -2.44 -15.96 6.23
CA ILE A 264 -2.53 -14.50 6.32
C ILE A 264 -1.14 -13.96 6.65
N LEU A 265 -0.51 -13.33 5.65
CA LEU A 265 0.81 -12.71 5.78
C LEU A 265 0.67 -11.22 6.07
N GLY A 266 1.44 -10.76 7.04
CA GLY A 266 1.49 -9.38 7.49
C GLY A 266 1.17 -9.23 8.97
N ASP A 267 1.30 -7.99 9.44
CA ASP A 267 0.99 -7.59 10.82
C ASP A 267 0.25 -6.26 10.82
N GLY A 268 -0.34 -5.87 11.94
CA GLY A 268 -1.06 -4.62 12.06
C GLY A 268 -1.92 -4.54 13.31
N SER A 269 -2.55 -3.38 13.48
CA SER A 269 -3.31 -3.05 14.69
C SER A 269 -4.50 -3.99 14.92
N GLN A 270 -5.06 -4.58 13.88
CA GLN A 270 -6.24 -5.47 13.98
C GLN A 270 -5.91 -6.94 14.25
N LYS A 271 -4.65 -7.36 14.28
CA LYS A 271 -4.26 -8.78 14.38
C LYS A 271 -4.94 -9.52 15.53
N GLY A 272 -4.99 -8.92 16.73
CA GLY A 272 -5.63 -9.53 17.90
C GLY A 272 -7.14 -9.71 17.72
N GLU A 273 -7.80 -8.69 17.21
CA GLU A 273 -9.24 -8.70 16.94
C GLU A 273 -9.60 -9.72 15.87
N LEU A 274 -8.83 -9.78 14.79
CA LEU A 274 -9.03 -10.73 13.69
C LEU A 274 -8.85 -12.19 14.13
N LYS A 275 -7.87 -12.49 15.00
CA LYS A 275 -7.72 -13.83 15.60
C LYS A 275 -8.95 -14.21 16.44
N THR A 276 -9.44 -13.30 17.26
CA THR A 276 -10.66 -13.51 18.04
C THR A 276 -11.86 -13.74 17.12
N LYS A 277 -11.98 -12.96 16.06
CA LYS A 277 -13.05 -13.08 15.05
C LYS A 277 -13.01 -14.44 14.34
N ALA A 278 -11.82 -14.92 13.93
CA ALA A 278 -11.66 -16.22 13.31
C ALA A 278 -12.09 -17.36 14.24
N ALA A 279 -11.77 -17.27 15.54
CA ALA A 279 -12.23 -18.24 16.54
C ALA A 279 -13.76 -18.21 16.71
N LEU A 280 -14.37 -17.02 16.79
CA LEU A 280 -15.84 -16.87 16.93
C LEU A 280 -16.59 -17.38 15.68
N LEU A 281 -16.01 -17.26 14.49
CA LEU A 281 -16.56 -17.81 13.25
C LEU A 281 -16.32 -19.32 13.09
N GLY A 282 -15.64 -19.97 14.03
CA GLY A 282 -15.33 -21.39 13.99
C GLY A 282 -14.36 -21.79 12.87
N ILE A 283 -13.51 -20.86 12.41
CA ILE A 283 -12.51 -21.07 11.35
C ILE A 283 -11.06 -20.93 11.86
N GLY A 284 -10.85 -20.87 13.17
CA GLY A 284 -9.53 -20.66 13.75
C GLY A 284 -8.50 -21.74 13.38
N ASN A 285 -8.94 -22.97 13.11
CA ASN A 285 -8.12 -24.08 12.63
C ASN A 285 -7.84 -24.06 11.13
N LEU A 286 -8.55 -23.24 10.36
CA LEU A 286 -8.40 -23.09 8.90
C LEU A 286 -7.54 -21.88 8.51
N VAL A 287 -7.14 -21.05 9.49
CA VAL A 287 -6.42 -19.80 9.22
C VAL A 287 -5.16 -19.73 10.06
N THR A 288 -4.03 -19.47 9.41
CA THR A 288 -2.76 -19.18 10.09
C THR A 288 -2.35 -17.72 9.84
N PHE A 289 -2.21 -16.96 10.94
CA PHE A 289 -1.61 -15.62 10.91
C PHE A 289 -0.08 -15.76 10.96
N VAL A 290 0.54 -15.79 9.79
CA VAL A 290 1.99 -16.00 9.62
C VAL A 290 2.81 -14.86 10.24
N GLY A 291 2.27 -13.63 10.18
CA GLY A 291 2.99 -12.44 10.62
C GLY A 291 3.80 -11.80 9.48
N ASN A 292 4.73 -10.91 9.85
CA ASN A 292 5.59 -10.28 8.86
C ASN A 292 6.60 -11.27 8.27
N VAL A 293 6.66 -11.29 6.96
CA VAL A 293 7.61 -12.06 6.16
C VAL A 293 8.52 -11.07 5.45
N LYS A 294 9.80 -11.41 5.24
CA LYS A 294 10.70 -10.57 4.45
C LYS A 294 10.16 -10.40 3.04
N ASN A 295 10.27 -9.19 2.48
CA ASN A 295 9.70 -8.87 1.17
C ASN A 295 10.19 -9.83 0.07
N GLU A 296 11.46 -10.19 0.09
CA GLU A 296 12.08 -11.16 -0.84
C GLU A 296 11.49 -12.58 -0.75
N ASP A 297 10.88 -12.94 0.38
CA ASP A 297 10.30 -14.25 0.63
C ASP A 297 8.80 -14.32 0.33
N VAL A 298 8.09 -13.19 0.33
CA VAL A 298 6.63 -13.13 0.13
C VAL A 298 6.21 -13.90 -1.12
N LYS A 299 6.95 -13.75 -2.21
CA LYS A 299 6.68 -14.44 -3.49
C LYS A 299 6.60 -15.96 -3.35
N HIS A 300 7.40 -16.57 -2.47
CA HIS A 300 7.42 -18.02 -2.28
C HIS A 300 6.17 -18.51 -1.53
N TYR A 301 5.66 -17.71 -0.57
CA TYR A 301 4.38 -17.99 0.09
C TYR A 301 3.22 -17.87 -0.89
N VAL A 302 3.26 -16.85 -1.74
CA VAL A 302 2.23 -16.64 -2.76
C VAL A 302 2.25 -17.78 -3.77
N HIS A 303 3.41 -18.12 -4.31
CA HIS A 303 3.59 -19.22 -5.27
C HIS A 303 3.21 -20.60 -4.69
N ALA A 304 3.34 -20.79 -3.37
CA ALA A 304 2.93 -22.03 -2.70
C ALA A 304 1.40 -22.22 -2.65
N ALA A 305 0.62 -21.17 -2.85
CA ALA A 305 -0.83 -21.18 -2.73
C ALA A 305 -1.55 -21.42 -4.07
N ASP A 306 -2.75 -21.95 -3.99
CA ASP A 306 -3.61 -22.18 -5.16
C ASP A 306 -4.35 -20.89 -5.59
N LEU A 307 -4.69 -20.01 -4.62
CA LEU A 307 -5.37 -18.76 -4.87
C LEU A 307 -4.85 -17.65 -3.93
N PHE A 308 -4.82 -16.43 -4.44
CA PHE A 308 -4.60 -15.21 -3.69
C PHE A 308 -5.94 -14.52 -3.42
N LEU A 309 -6.26 -14.36 -2.13
CA LEU A 309 -7.53 -13.78 -1.67
C LEU A 309 -7.36 -12.30 -1.34
N PHE A 310 -8.26 -11.43 -1.85
CA PHE A 310 -8.11 -10.00 -1.66
C PHE A 310 -9.46 -9.27 -1.54
N ALA A 311 -9.55 -8.34 -0.58
CA ALA A 311 -10.78 -7.58 -0.36
C ALA A 311 -10.55 -6.11 0.01
N SER A 312 -9.32 -5.58 -0.16
CA SER A 312 -9.01 -4.20 0.14
C SER A 312 -9.75 -3.24 -0.81
N LYS A 313 -10.37 -2.22 -0.24
CA LYS A 313 -11.07 -1.16 -0.99
C LYS A 313 -10.25 0.10 -1.20
N SER A 314 -9.13 0.22 -0.52
CA SER A 314 -8.28 1.42 -0.53
C SER A 314 -7.06 1.32 -1.46
N GLU A 315 -7.02 0.29 -2.30
CA GLU A 315 -5.93 0.12 -3.24
C GLU A 315 -5.94 1.20 -4.32
N THR A 316 -4.76 1.74 -4.57
CA THR A 316 -4.55 2.76 -5.60
C THR A 316 -4.01 2.19 -6.90
N GLN A 317 -3.29 1.07 -6.80
CA GLN A 317 -2.73 0.34 -7.92
C GLN A 317 -3.01 -1.17 -7.83
N GLY A 318 -3.03 -1.73 -6.60
CA GLY A 318 -3.12 -3.18 -6.41
C GLY A 318 -1.82 -3.92 -6.72
N ILE A 319 -0.66 -3.34 -6.37
CA ILE A 319 0.65 -3.91 -6.67
C ILE A 319 0.79 -5.36 -6.17
N VAL A 320 0.22 -5.67 -5.01
CA VAL A 320 0.24 -7.02 -4.45
C VAL A 320 -0.53 -8.04 -5.30
N LEU A 321 -1.54 -7.59 -6.05
CA LEU A 321 -2.26 -8.44 -7.02
C LEU A 321 -1.37 -8.77 -8.22
N ALA A 322 -0.64 -7.77 -8.73
CA ALA A 322 0.33 -7.98 -9.80
C ALA A 322 1.50 -8.87 -9.33
N GLU A 323 1.94 -8.74 -8.08
CA GLU A 323 2.93 -9.63 -7.46
C GLU A 323 2.42 -11.07 -7.37
N ALA A 324 1.14 -11.28 -7.01
CA ALA A 324 0.53 -12.60 -6.98
C ALA A 324 0.46 -13.23 -8.38
N MET A 325 0.05 -12.47 -9.38
CA MET A 325 0.02 -12.94 -10.78
C MET A 325 1.42 -13.25 -11.32
N ALA A 326 2.43 -12.45 -10.98
CA ALA A 326 3.83 -12.71 -11.34
C ALA A 326 4.38 -13.98 -10.68
N ALA A 327 3.89 -14.31 -9.48
CA ALA A 327 4.17 -15.58 -8.80
C ALA A 327 3.38 -16.77 -9.38
N GLY A 328 2.53 -16.56 -10.37
CA GLY A 328 1.73 -17.61 -11.01
C GLY A 328 0.49 -18.00 -10.20
N THR A 329 0.07 -17.20 -9.22
CA THR A 329 -1.08 -17.50 -8.35
C THR A 329 -2.29 -16.69 -8.79
N PRO A 330 -3.40 -17.36 -9.20
CA PRO A 330 -4.64 -16.67 -9.56
C PRO A 330 -5.22 -15.88 -8.40
N VAL A 331 -5.89 -14.78 -8.71
CA VAL A 331 -6.42 -13.82 -7.73
C VAL A 331 -7.94 -13.88 -7.70
N VAL A 332 -8.53 -13.88 -6.50
CA VAL A 332 -9.96 -13.58 -6.29
C VAL A 332 -10.05 -12.29 -5.47
N ALA A 333 -10.54 -11.22 -6.08
CA ALA A 333 -10.57 -9.90 -5.48
C ALA A 333 -11.98 -9.28 -5.47
N VAL A 334 -12.23 -8.41 -4.50
CA VAL A 334 -13.42 -7.56 -4.48
C VAL A 334 -13.19 -6.35 -5.38
N HIS A 335 -14.24 -5.90 -6.08
CA HIS A 335 -14.22 -4.67 -6.89
C HIS A 335 -13.74 -3.47 -6.08
N ALA A 336 -12.67 -2.86 -6.53
CA ALA A 336 -12.08 -1.61 -6.01
C ALA A 336 -11.20 -0.97 -7.08
N VAL A 337 -10.91 0.32 -6.94
CA VAL A 337 -10.16 1.09 -7.96
C VAL A 337 -8.89 0.37 -8.41
N GLY A 338 -8.02 -0.03 -7.48
CA GLY A 338 -6.76 -0.71 -7.83
C GLY A 338 -6.96 -2.16 -8.29
N SER A 339 -8.00 -2.85 -7.82
CA SER A 339 -8.31 -4.22 -8.27
C SER A 339 -8.82 -4.22 -9.70
N ASP A 340 -9.75 -3.32 -10.05
CA ASP A 340 -10.38 -3.22 -11.37
C ASP A 340 -9.37 -2.82 -12.47
N ASP A 341 -8.31 -2.09 -12.11
CA ASP A 341 -7.24 -1.72 -13.04
C ASP A 341 -6.27 -2.89 -13.36
N ILE A 342 -6.10 -3.84 -12.44
CA ILE A 342 -5.14 -4.95 -12.55
C ILE A 342 -5.82 -6.26 -12.96
N VAL A 343 -6.95 -6.59 -12.33
CA VAL A 343 -7.65 -7.86 -12.56
C VAL A 343 -8.59 -7.71 -13.76
N LYS A 344 -8.41 -8.56 -14.74
CA LYS A 344 -9.35 -8.75 -15.85
C LYS A 344 -10.15 -10.00 -15.57
N ASP A 345 -11.41 -9.82 -15.15
CA ASP A 345 -12.28 -10.90 -14.71
C ASP A 345 -12.35 -12.05 -15.72
N GLY A 346 -12.16 -13.27 -15.24
CA GLY A 346 -12.12 -14.49 -16.06
C GLY A 346 -10.87 -14.64 -16.97
N VAL A 347 -9.87 -13.75 -16.89
CA VAL A 347 -8.65 -13.80 -17.75
C VAL A 347 -7.39 -14.01 -16.92
N ASN A 348 -7.14 -13.15 -15.94
CA ASN A 348 -5.95 -13.23 -15.08
C ASN A 348 -6.29 -13.31 -13.59
N GLY A 349 -7.58 -13.46 -13.27
CA GLY A 349 -8.14 -13.54 -11.94
C GLY A 349 -9.65 -13.34 -11.99
N PHE A 350 -10.24 -13.19 -10.83
CA PHE A 350 -11.69 -13.02 -10.69
C PHE A 350 -12.02 -11.79 -9.83
N LEU A 351 -13.04 -11.05 -10.25
CA LEU A 351 -13.61 -9.92 -9.53
C LEU A 351 -15.01 -10.23 -9.02
N THR A 352 -15.32 -9.83 -7.81
CA THR A 352 -16.64 -10.01 -7.20
C THR A 352 -17.13 -8.75 -6.51
N GLU A 353 -18.44 -8.66 -6.31
CA GLU A 353 -19.02 -7.70 -5.38
C GLU A 353 -18.58 -8.01 -3.93
N GLU A 354 -18.64 -7.00 -3.04
CA GLU A 354 -18.41 -7.19 -1.61
C GLU A 354 -19.65 -7.83 -0.95
N GLU A 355 -19.86 -9.09 -1.27
CA GLU A 355 -20.93 -9.94 -0.72
C GLU A 355 -20.33 -11.32 -0.45
N GLU A 356 -20.42 -11.78 0.81
CA GLU A 356 -19.71 -12.96 1.30
C GLU A 356 -20.02 -14.24 0.51
N SER A 357 -21.30 -14.47 0.16
CA SER A 357 -21.72 -15.67 -0.57
C SER A 357 -21.18 -15.68 -1.99
N ARG A 358 -21.29 -14.58 -2.73
CA ARG A 358 -20.75 -14.47 -4.09
C ARG A 358 -19.25 -14.60 -4.14
N TRP A 359 -18.56 -14.00 -3.15
CA TRP A 359 -17.12 -14.11 -3.05
C TRP A 359 -16.70 -15.56 -2.74
N ALA A 360 -17.40 -16.24 -1.82
CA ALA A 360 -17.16 -17.64 -1.48
C ALA A 360 -17.42 -18.57 -2.68
N GLU A 361 -18.53 -18.41 -3.39
CA GLU A 361 -18.83 -19.14 -4.63
C GLU A 361 -17.70 -19.00 -5.64
N LYS A 362 -17.19 -17.77 -5.85
CA LYS A 362 -16.11 -17.51 -6.80
C LYS A 362 -14.78 -18.12 -6.36
N VAL A 363 -14.45 -18.10 -5.05
CA VAL A 363 -13.26 -18.79 -4.53
C VAL A 363 -13.37 -20.31 -4.73
N ILE A 364 -14.55 -20.88 -4.47
CA ILE A 364 -14.79 -22.32 -4.66
C ILE A 364 -14.65 -22.69 -6.15
N GLU A 365 -15.25 -21.92 -7.05
CA GLU A 365 -15.14 -22.08 -8.50
C GLU A 365 -13.68 -22.00 -8.96
N ALA A 366 -12.96 -20.95 -8.57
CA ALA A 366 -11.58 -20.69 -8.96
C ALA A 366 -10.60 -21.74 -8.42
N ALA A 367 -10.94 -22.44 -7.33
CA ALA A 367 -10.13 -23.51 -6.76
C ALA A 367 -10.28 -24.87 -7.48
N GLN A 368 -11.19 -25.00 -8.45
CA GLN A 368 -11.33 -26.24 -9.20
C GLN A 368 -10.21 -26.41 -10.25
N PRO A 369 -9.75 -27.64 -10.51
CA PRO A 369 -8.61 -27.91 -11.38
C PRO A 369 -8.82 -27.54 -12.87
N GLU A 370 -10.02 -27.26 -13.30
CA GLU A 370 -10.40 -26.97 -14.69
C GLU A 370 -10.43 -25.46 -15.01
N ASN A 371 -10.16 -24.63 -14.04
CA ASN A 371 -10.07 -23.18 -14.14
C ASN A 371 -8.67 -22.69 -13.78
#